data_87bd59f173daf54b56547bc4f17fb8e7
#
_entry.id   87bd59f173daf54b56547bc4f17fb8e7
#
_cell.length_a   1.000
_cell.length_b   1.000
_cell.length_c   1.000
_cell.angle_alpha   90.00
_cell.angle_beta   90.00
_cell.angle_gamma   90.00
#
_symmetry.space_group_name_H-M   'P 1'
#
loop_
_entity.id
_entity.type
_entity.pdbx_description
1 polymer ?
#
loop_
_entity_poly.entity_id
_entity_poly.type
_entity_poly.pdbx_seq_one_letter_code
_entity_poly.pdbx_strand_id
1 'polypeptide(L)'
;DGRRARYTHEMPIDAYTGEAVVLKLDVEPWTLITDKHLDEACKKCGIDPASLKGKVLCLNTGMHRLFDDSKAYYHYSIGTGIDAGKWFVKHGVKCVAMDSQALDHPLHTAMGNNGMTRMNLLGATGKPITEEYKELFGEEAYAEFDKFEYIRIHGQAAYDEKFGELEDLGVWGTWEPCHKEMLGHGIVGVENLGGDLDKIKPGKVFNFFCFPLRWYMGDGAMSRCVAFIDEDDVDASVPDRTYKYGGTGYADESGHGDSGLEYMRKLFNRNK
;
A
#
# COMPACT_ATOMS: atom_id res chain seq x y z
N ASP A 1 -22.65 7.82 -1.93
CA ASP A 1 -23.85 8.09 -2.73
C ASP A 1 -24.85 6.92 -2.73
N GLY A 2 -24.63 5.84 -1.96
CA GLY A 2 -25.50 4.67 -1.83
C GLY A 2 -25.47 3.69 -3.01
N ARG A 3 -24.63 3.90 -4.01
CA ARG A 3 -24.44 2.93 -5.09
C ARG A 3 -23.58 1.77 -4.60
N ARG A 4 -23.92 0.55 -5.01
CA ARG A 4 -23.11 -0.63 -4.75
C ARG A 4 -21.75 -0.52 -5.46
N ALA A 5 -20.67 -0.84 -4.78
CA ALA A 5 -19.36 -1.03 -5.40
C ALA A 5 -19.40 -2.17 -6.43
N ARG A 6 -18.56 -2.07 -7.46
CA ARG A 6 -18.42 -3.11 -8.46
C ARG A 6 -17.54 -4.24 -7.93
N TYR A 7 -17.90 -5.46 -8.26
CA TYR A 7 -17.03 -6.61 -8.07
C TYR A 7 -15.96 -6.70 -9.17
N THR A 8 -14.90 -7.43 -8.92
CA THR A 8 -13.77 -7.62 -9.87
C THR A 8 -14.25 -8.12 -11.23
N HIS A 9 -15.25 -9.02 -11.25
CA HIS A 9 -15.80 -9.58 -12.50
C HIS A 9 -16.66 -8.58 -13.31
N GLU A 10 -17.06 -7.48 -12.70
CA GLU A 10 -17.84 -6.40 -13.32
C GLU A 10 -16.92 -5.25 -13.83
N MET A 11 -15.65 -5.26 -13.46
CA MET A 11 -14.72 -4.22 -13.86
C MET A 11 -14.23 -4.47 -15.28
N PRO A 12 -14.21 -3.41 -16.11
CA PRO A 12 -13.61 -3.52 -17.44
C PRO A 12 -12.09 -3.64 -17.34
N ILE A 13 -11.48 -4.42 -18.23
CA ILE A 13 -10.04 -4.68 -18.19
C ILE A 13 -9.19 -3.43 -18.44
N ASP A 14 -9.69 -2.49 -19.20
CA ASP A 14 -9.04 -1.22 -19.49
C ASP A 14 -8.95 -0.28 -18.26
N ALA A 15 -9.68 -0.57 -17.20
CA ALA A 15 -9.48 0.11 -15.92
C ALA A 15 -8.09 -0.18 -15.31
N TYR A 16 -7.52 -1.33 -15.59
CA TYR A 16 -6.26 -1.82 -15.05
C TYR A 16 -5.08 -1.76 -16.02
N THR A 17 -5.30 -1.37 -17.28
CA THR A 17 -4.29 -1.42 -18.33
C THR A 17 -4.18 -0.10 -19.08
N GLY A 18 -3.02 0.17 -19.65
CA GLY A 18 -2.78 1.28 -20.58
C GLY A 18 -1.50 2.04 -20.26
N GLU A 19 -1.41 3.28 -20.77
CA GLU A 19 -0.26 4.13 -20.48
C GLU A 19 -0.06 4.33 -18.97
N ALA A 20 1.17 4.20 -18.53
CA ALA A 20 1.58 4.31 -17.13
C ALA A 20 2.81 5.17 -16.96
N VAL A 21 3.00 5.66 -15.75
CA VAL A 21 4.20 6.40 -15.32
C VAL A 21 4.60 5.90 -13.95
N VAL A 22 5.90 5.72 -13.71
CA VAL A 22 6.44 5.49 -12.37
C VAL A 22 6.80 6.83 -11.74
N LEU A 23 6.23 7.10 -10.57
CA LEU A 23 6.73 8.12 -9.65
C LEU A 23 7.55 7.46 -8.56
N LYS A 24 8.81 7.86 -8.45
CA LYS A 24 9.66 7.47 -7.32
C LYS A 24 9.42 8.40 -6.16
N LEU A 25 9.07 7.83 -5.02
CA LEU A 25 8.90 8.53 -3.77
C LEU A 25 10.09 8.20 -2.86
N ASP A 26 10.95 9.18 -2.65
CA ASP A 26 12.07 9.08 -1.70
C ASP A 26 11.55 9.56 -0.34
N VAL A 27 10.92 8.67 0.40
CA VAL A 27 10.31 8.93 1.70
C VAL A 27 10.81 7.92 2.73
N GLU A 28 10.81 8.33 3.98
CA GLU A 28 11.22 7.45 5.08
C GLU A 28 10.18 6.34 5.33
N PRO A 29 10.60 5.22 5.91
CA PRO A 29 9.67 4.20 6.38
C PRO A 29 8.54 4.79 7.24
N TRP A 30 7.35 4.19 7.18
CA TRP A 30 6.19 4.66 7.94
C TRP A 30 5.64 6.03 7.52
N THR A 31 6.04 6.56 6.37
CA THR A 31 5.51 7.84 5.87
C THR A 31 4.05 7.69 5.44
N LEU A 32 3.20 8.58 5.92
CA LEU A 32 1.87 8.84 5.36
C LEU A 32 2.02 9.76 4.14
N ILE A 33 1.84 9.19 2.93
CA ILE A 33 1.93 9.93 1.68
C ILE A 33 0.73 10.87 1.55
N THR A 34 1.04 12.14 1.31
CA THR A 34 0.07 13.22 1.07
C THR A 34 0.20 13.74 -0.36
N ASP A 35 -0.68 14.66 -0.74
CA ASP A 35 -0.63 15.43 -1.99
C ASP A 35 0.75 16.11 -2.21
N LYS A 36 1.35 16.66 -1.15
CA LYS A 36 2.67 17.32 -1.20
C LYS A 36 3.79 16.36 -1.63
N HIS A 37 3.78 15.14 -1.12
CA HIS A 37 4.76 14.12 -1.52
C HIS A 37 4.61 13.75 -3.00
N LEU A 38 3.36 13.69 -3.49
CA LEU A 38 3.07 13.38 -4.89
C LEU A 38 3.48 14.52 -5.83
N ASP A 39 3.20 15.78 -5.46
CA ASP A 39 3.64 16.96 -6.20
C ASP A 39 5.17 17.04 -6.27
N GLU A 40 5.85 16.77 -5.16
CA GLU A 40 7.30 16.76 -5.12
C GLU A 40 7.90 15.63 -5.99
N ALA A 41 7.31 14.42 -5.93
CA ALA A 41 7.73 13.31 -6.77
C ALA A 41 7.52 13.62 -8.27
N CYS A 42 6.39 14.20 -8.64
CA CYS A 42 6.13 14.67 -10.01
C CYS A 42 7.21 15.67 -10.46
N LYS A 43 7.53 16.65 -9.62
CA LYS A 43 8.57 17.64 -9.90
C LYS A 43 9.94 17.00 -10.09
N LYS A 44 10.33 16.06 -9.22
CA LYS A 44 11.60 15.33 -9.32
C LYS A 44 11.67 14.48 -10.58
N CYS A 45 10.56 13.88 -11.00
CA CYS A 45 10.48 13.05 -12.21
C CYS A 45 10.25 13.86 -13.49
N GLY A 46 10.08 15.20 -13.40
CA GLY A 46 9.79 16.05 -14.56
C GLY A 46 8.40 15.83 -15.17
N ILE A 47 7.43 15.39 -14.37
CA ILE A 47 6.06 15.10 -14.78
C ILE A 47 5.15 16.27 -14.42
N ASP A 48 4.38 16.73 -15.39
CA ASP A 48 3.22 17.59 -15.12
C ASP A 48 2.08 16.70 -14.60
N PRO A 49 1.56 16.93 -13.39
CA PRO A 49 0.44 16.15 -12.86
C PRO A 49 -0.79 16.13 -13.77
N ALA A 50 -1.02 17.19 -14.55
CA ALA A 50 -2.12 17.23 -15.50
C ALA A 50 -2.00 16.18 -16.63
N SER A 51 -0.77 15.75 -16.95
CA SER A 51 -0.50 14.71 -17.96
C SER A 51 -0.87 13.30 -17.50
N LEU A 52 -1.17 13.11 -16.20
CA LEU A 52 -1.53 11.80 -15.61
C LEU A 52 -2.98 11.40 -15.87
N LYS A 53 -3.78 12.29 -16.43
CA LYS A 53 -5.19 12.03 -16.71
C LYS A 53 -5.36 10.77 -17.58
N GLY A 54 -6.14 9.81 -17.07
CA GLY A 54 -6.42 8.54 -17.74
C GLY A 54 -5.26 7.55 -17.76
N LYS A 55 -4.16 7.82 -17.07
CA LYS A 55 -3.00 6.92 -16.98
C LYS A 55 -3.03 6.07 -15.70
N VAL A 56 -2.26 5.00 -15.73
CA VAL A 56 -1.91 4.22 -14.53
C VAL A 56 -0.72 4.92 -13.86
N LEU A 57 -0.84 5.18 -12.57
CA LEU A 57 0.22 5.77 -11.76
C LEU A 57 0.86 4.67 -10.90
N CYS A 58 2.11 4.34 -11.19
CA CYS A 58 2.89 3.39 -10.39
C CYS A 58 3.70 4.16 -9.35
N LEU A 59 3.45 3.91 -8.07
CA LEU A 59 4.19 4.49 -6.96
C LEU A 59 5.29 3.52 -6.53
N ASN A 60 6.53 3.95 -6.65
CA ASN A 60 7.70 3.20 -6.21
C ASN A 60 8.27 3.86 -4.95
N THR A 61 8.03 3.27 -3.81
CA THR A 61 8.54 3.69 -2.50
C THR A 61 9.76 2.88 -2.06
N GLY A 62 10.05 1.80 -2.77
CA GLY A 62 11.09 0.83 -2.40
C GLY A 62 10.61 -0.26 -1.44
N MET A 63 9.36 -0.22 -0.98
CA MET A 63 8.81 -1.22 -0.06
C MET A 63 8.85 -2.64 -0.63
N HIS A 64 8.68 -2.81 -1.95
CA HIS A 64 8.78 -4.12 -2.60
C HIS A 64 10.12 -4.84 -2.40
N ARG A 65 11.16 -4.12 -2.00
CA ARG A 65 12.48 -4.72 -1.69
C ARG A 65 12.48 -5.45 -0.34
N LEU A 66 11.49 -5.15 0.51
CA LEU A 66 11.32 -5.70 1.85
C LEU A 66 10.25 -6.79 1.91
N PHE A 67 9.78 -7.27 0.74
CA PHE A 67 8.65 -8.19 0.63
C PHE A 67 8.83 -9.51 1.42
N ASP A 68 10.06 -9.95 1.65
CA ASP A 68 10.41 -11.14 2.43
C ASP A 68 10.51 -10.86 3.95
N ASP A 69 10.67 -9.60 4.34
CA ASP A 69 10.59 -9.19 5.74
C ASP A 69 9.16 -8.82 6.10
N SER A 70 8.43 -9.79 6.64
CA SER A 70 7.02 -9.60 6.97
C SER A 70 6.77 -8.41 7.90
N LYS A 71 7.70 -8.12 8.82
CA LYS A 71 7.56 -7.04 9.77
C LYS A 71 7.79 -5.69 9.12
N ALA A 72 8.92 -5.51 8.45
CA ALA A 72 9.24 -4.28 7.74
C ALA A 72 8.20 -3.98 6.66
N TYR A 73 7.78 -5.01 5.91
CA TYR A 73 6.85 -4.84 4.80
C TYR A 73 5.41 -4.58 5.23
N TYR A 74 4.90 -5.29 6.24
CA TYR A 74 3.49 -5.20 6.63
C TYR A 74 3.23 -4.17 7.72
N HIS A 75 4.12 -4.05 8.70
CA HIS A 75 3.85 -3.22 9.87
C HIS A 75 4.44 -1.82 9.77
N TYR A 76 5.58 -1.70 9.09
CA TYR A 76 6.28 -0.42 8.91
C TYR A 76 6.12 0.13 7.49
N SER A 77 5.09 -0.33 6.81
CA SER A 77 4.81 0.05 5.43
C SER A 77 4.56 1.55 5.29
N ILE A 78 4.97 2.06 4.16
CA ILE A 78 4.55 3.36 3.65
C ILE A 78 3.17 3.20 3.05
N GLY A 79 2.29 4.18 3.21
CA GLY A 79 0.97 4.15 2.61
C GLY A 79 0.40 5.54 2.38
N THR A 80 -0.69 5.61 1.66
CA THR A 80 -1.38 6.86 1.33
C THR A 80 -2.46 7.20 2.35
N GLY A 81 -2.85 8.47 2.38
CA GLY A 81 -4.00 8.96 3.13
C GLY A 81 -5.04 9.60 2.22
N ILE A 82 -6.04 10.24 2.84
CA ILE A 82 -7.13 10.89 2.13
C ILE A 82 -6.65 11.97 1.15
N ASP A 83 -5.61 12.74 1.52
CA ASP A 83 -5.10 13.81 0.67
C ASP A 83 -4.48 13.28 -0.62
N ALA A 84 -3.80 12.14 -0.55
CA ALA A 84 -3.31 11.43 -1.74
C ALA A 84 -4.49 10.94 -2.60
N GLY A 85 -5.53 10.36 -1.99
CA GLY A 85 -6.74 9.95 -2.69
C GLY A 85 -7.40 11.10 -3.46
N LYS A 86 -7.57 12.24 -2.80
CA LYS A 86 -8.09 13.48 -3.43
C LYS A 86 -7.21 13.97 -4.56
N TRP A 87 -5.89 13.86 -4.39
CA TRP A 87 -4.94 14.22 -5.44
C TRP A 87 -5.09 13.33 -6.68
N PHE A 88 -5.25 12.02 -6.51
CA PHE A 88 -5.47 11.10 -7.63
C PHE A 88 -6.76 11.43 -8.39
N VAL A 89 -7.84 11.73 -7.65
CA VAL A 89 -9.12 12.15 -8.23
C VAL A 89 -8.96 13.46 -9.01
N LYS A 90 -8.33 14.46 -8.39
CA LYS A 90 -8.10 15.78 -9.00
C LYS A 90 -7.36 15.69 -10.33
N HIS A 91 -6.35 14.82 -10.42
CA HIS A 91 -5.55 14.67 -11.63
C HIS A 91 -6.10 13.62 -12.60
N GLY A 92 -7.22 12.99 -12.27
CA GLY A 92 -7.92 12.05 -13.15
C GLY A 92 -7.13 10.78 -13.46
N VAL A 93 -6.30 10.32 -12.53
CA VAL A 93 -5.62 9.03 -12.61
C VAL A 93 -6.68 7.93 -12.71
N LYS A 94 -6.47 6.92 -13.54
CA LYS A 94 -7.46 5.83 -13.67
C LYS A 94 -7.17 4.60 -12.81
N CYS A 95 -5.91 4.40 -12.49
CA CYS A 95 -5.43 3.29 -11.66
C CYS A 95 -4.20 3.75 -10.88
N VAL A 96 -4.12 3.38 -9.61
CA VAL A 96 -2.92 3.57 -8.79
C VAL A 96 -2.36 2.20 -8.46
N ALA A 97 -1.10 1.97 -8.83
CA ALA A 97 -0.38 0.74 -8.53
C ALA A 97 0.77 1.07 -7.56
N MET A 98 0.77 0.48 -6.38
CA MET A 98 1.75 0.79 -5.33
C MET A 98 2.50 -0.46 -4.87
N ASP A 99 3.76 -0.27 -4.52
CA ASP A 99 4.68 -1.33 -4.11
C ASP A 99 4.63 -1.66 -2.60
N SER A 100 3.66 -1.12 -1.89
CA SER A 100 3.38 -1.47 -0.50
C SER A 100 2.29 -2.54 -0.39
N GLN A 101 2.15 -3.09 0.81
CA GLN A 101 1.17 -4.14 1.11
C GLN A 101 -0.28 -3.67 0.97
N ALA A 102 -0.53 -2.39 1.16
CA ALA A 102 -1.82 -1.71 0.96
C ALA A 102 -1.59 -0.30 0.41
N LEU A 103 -2.58 0.24 -0.28
CA LEU A 103 -2.57 1.64 -0.71
C LEU A 103 -2.66 2.57 0.49
N ASP A 104 -3.59 2.32 1.40
CA ASP A 104 -3.69 3.10 2.63
C ASP A 104 -2.56 2.79 3.60
N HIS A 105 -2.16 3.82 4.34
CA HIS A 105 -1.18 3.69 5.41
C HIS A 105 -1.67 2.68 6.46
N PRO A 106 -0.77 1.86 7.06
CA PRO A 106 -1.16 0.86 8.07
C PRO A 106 -1.99 1.40 9.24
N LEU A 107 -1.88 2.68 9.58
CA LEU A 107 -2.76 3.33 10.57
C LEU A 107 -4.24 3.29 10.19
N HIS A 108 -4.54 3.19 8.91
CA HIS A 108 -5.89 3.20 8.35
C HIS A 108 -6.36 1.84 7.86
N THR A 109 -5.59 0.80 8.09
CA THR A 109 -5.89 -0.57 7.64
C THR A 109 -6.01 -1.52 8.83
N ALA A 110 -6.37 -2.77 8.54
CA ALA A 110 -6.36 -3.84 9.54
C ALA A 110 -4.98 -4.09 10.15
N MET A 111 -3.93 -3.63 9.50
CA MET A 111 -2.54 -3.80 9.93
C MET A 111 -2.12 -2.75 10.97
N GLY A 112 -2.88 -1.66 11.09
CA GLY A 112 -2.66 -0.63 12.10
C GLY A 112 -3.48 -0.86 13.38
N ASN A 113 -3.57 0.21 14.18
CA ASN A 113 -4.19 0.19 15.52
C ASN A 113 -5.67 -0.14 15.55
N ASN A 114 -6.38 0.03 14.45
CA ASN A 114 -7.82 -0.12 14.40
C ASN A 114 -8.28 -1.54 14.07
N GLY A 115 -7.36 -2.47 13.85
CA GLY A 115 -7.71 -3.75 13.31
C GLY A 115 -7.55 -4.94 14.25
N MET A 116 -8.10 -6.05 13.81
CA MET A 116 -7.95 -7.38 14.42
C MET A 116 -6.49 -7.84 14.54
N THR A 117 -5.56 -7.07 14.04
CA THR A 117 -4.14 -7.39 13.93
C THR A 117 -3.42 -7.32 15.25
N ARG A 118 -3.95 -6.63 16.26
CA ARG A 118 -3.40 -6.71 17.63
C ARG A 118 -3.11 -8.12 18.08
N MET A 119 -3.97 -9.07 17.73
CA MET A 119 -3.80 -10.46 18.14
C MET A 119 -2.74 -11.21 17.32
N ASN A 120 -2.56 -10.85 16.06
CA ASN A 120 -1.57 -11.50 15.21
C ASN A 120 -0.15 -10.95 15.41
N LEU A 121 -0.04 -9.69 15.84
CA LEU A 121 1.23 -9.00 16.02
C LEU A 121 1.90 -9.25 17.36
N LEU A 122 1.13 -9.63 18.39
CA LEU A 122 1.65 -10.09 19.68
C LEU A 122 2.49 -11.36 19.56
N GLY A 123 2.44 -12.04 18.41
CA GLY A 123 3.08 -13.36 18.27
C GLY A 123 4.56 -13.36 17.91
N ALA A 124 5.07 -12.33 17.26
CA ALA A 124 6.42 -12.38 16.67
C ALA A 124 7.52 -11.95 17.67
N THR A 125 7.26 -10.99 18.54
CA THR A 125 8.27 -10.45 19.45
C THR A 125 7.90 -10.56 20.93
N GLY A 126 6.65 -10.91 21.24
CA GLY A 126 6.12 -10.91 22.61
C GLY A 126 5.91 -9.51 23.20
N LYS A 127 6.22 -8.45 22.44
CA LYS A 127 5.93 -7.07 22.78
C LYS A 127 4.70 -6.59 22.02
N PRO A 128 3.87 -5.72 22.61
CA PRO A 128 2.87 -4.99 21.86
C PRO A 128 3.56 -4.23 20.74
N ILE A 129 3.00 -4.29 19.51
CA ILE A 129 3.57 -3.58 18.37
C ILE A 129 3.70 -2.07 18.61
N THR A 130 2.85 -1.53 19.46
CA THR A 130 2.90 -0.18 19.99
C THR A 130 4.25 0.24 20.53
N GLU A 131 4.87 -0.61 21.35
CA GLU A 131 6.18 -0.30 21.94
C GLU A 131 7.27 -0.29 20.87
N GLU A 132 7.18 -1.19 19.92
CA GLU A 132 8.14 -1.29 18.83
C GLU A 132 8.06 -0.09 17.86
N TYR A 133 6.86 0.39 17.58
CA TYR A 133 6.67 1.61 16.82
C TYR A 133 7.22 2.83 17.55
N LYS A 134 6.98 2.93 18.85
CA LYS A 134 7.53 4.00 19.68
C LYS A 134 9.06 3.98 19.71
N GLU A 135 9.67 2.81 19.80
CA GLU A 135 11.12 2.65 19.78
C GLU A 135 11.74 3.08 18.44
N LEU A 136 11.07 2.81 17.32
CA LEU A 136 11.59 3.08 15.99
C LEU A 136 11.29 4.48 15.47
N PHE A 137 10.12 5.03 15.81
CA PHE A 137 9.61 6.25 15.21
C PHE A 137 9.31 7.36 16.23
N GLY A 138 9.48 7.08 17.52
CA GLY A 138 9.15 8.00 18.61
C GLY A 138 7.67 8.02 18.98
N GLU A 139 7.37 8.54 20.17
CA GLU A 139 5.99 8.57 20.69
C GLU A 139 5.03 9.43 19.87
N GLU A 140 5.52 10.49 19.24
CA GLU A 140 4.71 11.41 18.47
C GLU A 140 4.27 10.84 17.12
N ALA A 141 5.06 9.95 16.52
CA ALA A 141 4.72 9.29 15.24
C ALA A 141 3.67 8.20 15.41
N TYR A 142 3.46 7.74 16.64
CA TYR A 142 2.56 6.67 16.96
C TYR A 142 1.71 6.99 18.20
N ALA A 143 0.58 7.62 17.97
CA ALA A 143 -0.49 7.67 18.96
C ALA A 143 -1.36 6.44 18.78
N GLU A 144 -1.33 5.52 19.74
CA GLU A 144 -2.31 4.44 19.80
C GLU A 144 -3.69 5.06 20.05
N PHE A 145 -4.48 5.14 18.98
CA PHE A 145 -5.84 5.67 19.08
C PHE A 145 -6.82 4.52 18.84
N ASP A 146 -7.44 4.06 19.92
CA ASP A 146 -8.57 3.17 19.87
C ASP A 146 -9.85 3.99 19.97
N LYS A 147 -10.53 4.18 18.84
CA LYS A 147 -11.81 4.89 18.74
C LYS A 147 -12.83 4.38 19.74
N PHE A 148 -13.00 3.08 19.81
CA PHE A 148 -14.01 2.46 20.65
C PHE A 148 -13.69 2.60 22.14
N GLU A 149 -12.42 2.48 22.50
CA GLU A 149 -11.97 2.69 23.87
C GLU A 149 -12.09 4.17 24.26
N TYR A 150 -11.76 5.10 23.37
CA TYR A 150 -11.96 6.53 23.60
C TYR A 150 -13.44 6.84 23.84
N ILE A 151 -14.32 6.33 22.97
CA ILE A 151 -15.78 6.52 23.10
C ILE A 151 -16.29 5.90 24.41
N ARG A 152 -15.78 4.73 24.77
CA ARG A 152 -16.15 4.07 26.03
C ARG A 152 -15.79 4.90 27.26
N ILE A 153 -14.63 5.55 27.24
CA ILE A 153 -14.13 6.37 28.37
C ILE A 153 -14.76 7.75 28.41
N HIS A 154 -14.86 8.40 27.26
CA HIS A 154 -15.20 9.83 27.18
C HIS A 154 -16.59 10.11 26.60
N GLY A 155 -17.24 9.12 26.01
CA GLY A 155 -18.53 9.23 25.34
C GLY A 155 -18.44 9.66 23.87
N GLN A 156 -19.51 9.34 23.11
CA GLN A 156 -19.60 9.62 21.69
C GLN A 156 -19.50 11.14 21.41
N ALA A 157 -20.17 11.97 22.20
CA ALA A 157 -20.16 13.41 21.98
C ALA A 157 -18.74 14.02 22.08
N ALA A 158 -17.94 13.56 23.05
CA ALA A 158 -16.55 14.01 23.18
C ALA A 158 -15.66 13.51 22.02
N TYR A 159 -15.97 12.34 21.48
CA TYR A 159 -15.31 11.85 20.29
C TYR A 159 -15.66 12.71 19.07
N ASP A 160 -16.93 12.97 18.82
CA ASP A 160 -17.42 13.75 17.69
C ASP A 160 -16.86 15.19 17.73
N GLU A 161 -16.84 15.81 18.90
CA GLU A 161 -16.27 17.15 19.08
C GLU A 161 -14.77 17.18 18.73
N LYS A 162 -14.02 16.17 19.14
CA LYS A 162 -12.56 16.16 19.00
C LYS A 162 -12.08 15.61 17.66
N PHE A 163 -12.75 14.61 17.11
CA PHE A 163 -12.30 13.84 15.97
C PHE A 163 -13.30 13.79 14.81
N GLY A 164 -14.54 14.30 14.99
CA GLY A 164 -15.58 14.20 13.96
C GLY A 164 -15.15 14.83 12.64
N GLU A 165 -14.56 16.03 12.67
CA GLU A 165 -14.05 16.69 11.47
C GLU A 165 -12.91 15.89 10.81
N LEU A 166 -12.01 15.31 11.60
CA LEU A 166 -10.92 14.48 11.10
C LEU A 166 -11.43 13.14 10.55
N GLU A 167 -12.49 12.59 11.15
CA GLU A 167 -13.13 11.37 10.63
C GLU A 167 -13.84 11.64 9.31
N ASP A 168 -14.55 12.77 9.20
CA ASP A 168 -15.19 13.20 7.95
C ASP A 168 -14.17 13.45 6.83
N LEU A 169 -12.98 13.93 7.18
CA LEU A 169 -11.84 14.04 6.27
C LEU A 169 -11.13 12.71 6.02
N GLY A 170 -11.51 11.65 6.74
CA GLY A 170 -10.88 10.33 6.61
C GLY A 170 -9.47 10.23 7.19
N VAL A 171 -9.09 11.16 8.08
CA VAL A 171 -7.73 11.22 8.64
C VAL A 171 -7.55 10.32 9.85
N TRP A 172 -8.55 10.27 10.73
CA TRP A 172 -8.49 9.48 11.97
C TRP A 172 -9.70 8.54 12.10
N GLY A 173 -9.47 7.32 12.55
CA GLY A 173 -10.54 6.36 12.82
C GLY A 173 -11.30 5.87 11.59
N THR A 174 -10.98 6.36 10.41
CA THR A 174 -11.62 5.97 9.17
C THR A 174 -10.83 4.86 8.52
N TRP A 175 -11.52 3.76 8.29
CA TRP A 175 -10.97 2.62 7.56
C TRP A 175 -10.74 2.96 6.10
N GLU A 176 -9.51 2.80 5.64
CA GLU A 176 -9.09 2.90 4.24
C GLU A 176 -9.60 4.17 3.52
N PRO A 177 -9.23 5.37 4.01
CA PRO A 177 -9.77 6.62 3.47
C PRO A 177 -9.34 6.88 2.01
N CYS A 178 -8.12 6.50 1.64
CA CYS A 178 -7.66 6.62 0.26
C CYS A 178 -8.42 5.67 -0.67
N HIS A 179 -8.61 4.40 -0.27
CA HIS A 179 -9.44 3.46 -1.02
C HIS A 179 -10.84 3.99 -1.25
N LYS A 180 -11.50 4.48 -0.21
CA LYS A 180 -12.87 5.02 -0.31
C LYS A 180 -12.94 6.19 -1.28
N GLU A 181 -11.99 7.10 -1.22
CA GLU A 181 -11.92 8.25 -2.12
C GLU A 181 -11.70 7.79 -3.57
N MET A 182 -10.71 6.94 -3.81
CA MET A 182 -10.36 6.47 -5.14
C MET A 182 -11.47 5.62 -5.77
N LEU A 183 -11.90 4.57 -5.07
CA LEU A 183 -12.89 3.64 -5.58
C LEU A 183 -14.25 4.33 -5.77
N GLY A 184 -14.60 5.27 -4.88
CA GLY A 184 -15.79 6.11 -5.01
C GLY A 184 -15.84 6.93 -6.30
N HIS A 185 -14.68 7.25 -6.86
CA HIS A 185 -14.52 7.96 -8.13
C HIS A 185 -14.16 7.05 -9.31
N GLY A 186 -14.16 5.73 -9.12
CA GLY A 186 -13.89 4.74 -10.17
C GLY A 186 -12.41 4.54 -10.48
N ILE A 187 -11.52 5.02 -9.64
CA ILE A 187 -10.08 4.77 -9.73
C ILE A 187 -9.81 3.42 -9.05
N VAL A 188 -9.18 2.50 -9.77
CA VAL A 188 -8.84 1.17 -9.23
C VAL A 188 -7.47 1.17 -8.58
N GLY A 189 -7.26 0.25 -7.62
CA GLY A 189 -6.00 0.04 -6.92
C GLY A 189 -5.33 -1.26 -7.32
N VAL A 190 -4.00 -1.24 -7.36
CA VAL A 190 -3.14 -2.43 -7.45
C VAL A 190 -2.12 -2.32 -6.32
N GLU A 191 -2.09 -3.32 -5.48
CA GLU A 191 -1.21 -3.37 -4.31
C GLU A 191 -0.14 -4.45 -4.49
N ASN A 192 0.89 -4.39 -3.66
CA ASN A 192 2.01 -5.34 -3.71
C ASN A 192 2.71 -5.37 -5.09
N LEU A 193 2.77 -4.24 -5.77
CA LEU A 193 3.53 -4.13 -7.01
C LEU A 193 5.00 -4.37 -6.72
N GLY A 194 5.66 -5.19 -7.52
CA GLY A 194 7.05 -5.58 -7.24
C GLY A 194 7.81 -5.96 -8.49
N GLY A 195 8.64 -6.99 -8.38
CA GLY A 195 9.46 -7.47 -9.49
C GLY A 195 10.50 -6.45 -9.93
N ASP A 196 10.54 -6.17 -11.22
CA ASP A 196 11.51 -5.27 -11.84
C ASP A 196 11.08 -3.78 -11.84
N LEU A 197 10.24 -3.36 -10.90
CA LEU A 197 9.74 -1.99 -10.81
C LEU A 197 10.88 -0.95 -10.78
N ASP A 198 11.99 -1.27 -10.10
CA ASP A 198 13.16 -0.40 -10.02
C ASP A 198 13.87 -0.18 -11.35
N LYS A 199 13.68 -1.08 -12.32
CA LYS A 199 14.29 -0.96 -13.65
C LYS A 199 13.60 0.06 -14.54
N ILE A 200 12.40 0.49 -14.18
CA ILE A 200 11.66 1.48 -14.96
C ILE A 200 12.14 2.87 -14.55
N LYS A 201 12.76 3.61 -15.47
CA LYS A 201 13.18 4.99 -15.19
C LYS A 201 11.99 5.86 -14.80
N PRO A 202 12.03 6.53 -13.63
CA PRO A 202 10.93 7.37 -13.19
C PRO A 202 10.58 8.47 -14.21
N GLY A 203 9.30 8.79 -14.30
CA GLY A 203 8.81 9.84 -15.20
C GLY A 203 8.63 9.41 -16.65
N LYS A 204 9.06 8.21 -17.02
CA LYS A 204 8.89 7.69 -18.38
C LYS A 204 7.51 7.08 -18.58
N VAL A 205 6.95 7.24 -19.78
CA VAL A 205 5.66 6.65 -20.15
C VAL A 205 5.90 5.29 -20.76
N PHE A 206 5.15 4.29 -20.29
CA PHE A 206 5.21 2.91 -20.79
C PHE A 206 3.81 2.31 -20.81
N ASN A 207 3.67 1.11 -21.36
CA ASN A 207 2.40 0.38 -21.33
C ASN A 207 2.37 -0.61 -20.17
N PHE A 208 1.41 -0.43 -19.28
CA PHE A 208 1.16 -1.28 -18.13
C PHE A 208 -0.03 -2.18 -18.37
N PHE A 209 0.12 -3.45 -18.02
CA PHE A 209 -0.92 -4.46 -18.11
C PHE A 209 -1.07 -5.15 -16.77
N CYS A 210 -2.29 -5.15 -16.26
CA CYS A 210 -2.65 -5.85 -15.04
C CYS A 210 -3.93 -6.65 -15.33
N PHE A 211 -3.86 -7.96 -15.16
CA PHE A 211 -4.93 -8.88 -15.50
C PHE A 211 -5.41 -9.61 -14.25
N PRO A 212 -6.31 -9.00 -13.45
CA PRO A 212 -6.87 -9.65 -12.27
C PRO A 212 -7.69 -10.86 -12.64
N LEU A 213 -7.63 -11.89 -11.79
CA LEU A 213 -8.51 -13.05 -11.95
C LEU A 213 -9.97 -12.62 -11.80
N ARG A 214 -10.82 -13.11 -12.70
CA ARG A 214 -12.22 -12.72 -12.74
C ARG A 214 -13.06 -13.56 -11.76
N TRP A 215 -12.90 -13.31 -10.47
CA TRP A 215 -13.67 -13.98 -9.43
C TRP A 215 -15.12 -13.46 -9.42
N TYR A 216 -16.07 -14.40 -9.33
CA TYR A 216 -17.45 -14.02 -9.15
C TYR A 216 -17.66 -13.45 -7.75
N MET A 217 -18.21 -12.24 -7.68
CA MET A 217 -18.44 -11.49 -6.43
C MET A 217 -17.19 -11.24 -5.56
N GLY A 218 -16.00 -11.27 -6.15
CA GLY A 218 -14.77 -10.88 -5.45
C GLY A 218 -14.60 -9.36 -5.44
N ASP A 219 -14.14 -8.82 -4.33
CA ASP A 219 -13.78 -7.42 -4.14
C ASP A 219 -12.35 -7.12 -4.64
N GLY A 220 -11.49 -8.12 -4.63
CA GLY A 220 -10.12 -8.09 -5.13
C GLY A 220 -9.73 -9.41 -5.80
N ALA A 221 -8.59 -9.45 -6.46
CA ALA A 221 -8.07 -10.65 -7.10
C ALA A 221 -6.55 -10.60 -7.26
N MET A 222 -5.92 -11.76 -7.21
CA MET A 222 -4.51 -11.88 -7.62
C MET A 222 -4.34 -11.47 -9.07
N SER A 223 -3.23 -10.80 -9.35
CA SER A 223 -2.93 -10.28 -10.67
C SER A 223 -1.45 -10.44 -11.01
N ARG A 224 -1.17 -10.68 -12.28
CA ARG A 224 0.18 -10.57 -12.84
C ARG A 224 0.29 -9.24 -13.58
N CYS A 225 1.14 -8.35 -13.09
CA CYS A 225 1.44 -7.09 -13.74
C CYS A 225 2.62 -7.28 -14.72
N VAL A 226 2.52 -6.63 -15.89
CA VAL A 226 3.55 -6.64 -16.92
C VAL A 226 3.70 -5.23 -17.47
N ALA A 227 4.95 -4.78 -17.66
CA ALA A 227 5.28 -3.53 -18.31
C ALA A 227 5.93 -3.80 -19.67
N PHE A 228 5.48 -3.08 -20.72
CA PHE A 228 6.18 -2.98 -21.98
C PHE A 228 6.80 -1.58 -22.05
N ILE A 229 8.12 -1.56 -22.08
CA ILE A 229 8.92 -0.35 -21.95
C ILE A 229 9.98 -0.31 -23.04
N ASP A 230 10.30 0.87 -23.54
CA ASP A 230 11.40 1.05 -24.48
C ASP A 230 12.74 0.74 -23.79
N GLU A 231 13.66 0.08 -24.52
CA GLU A 231 14.96 -0.35 -23.99
C GLU A 231 15.76 0.83 -23.41
N ASP A 232 15.67 2.00 -24.03
CA ASP A 232 16.32 3.23 -23.56
C ASP A 232 15.76 3.74 -22.22
N ASP A 233 14.56 3.35 -21.85
CA ASP A 233 13.89 3.74 -20.60
C ASP A 233 14.05 2.70 -19.47
N VAL A 234 14.80 1.62 -19.74
CA VAL A 234 15.25 0.66 -18.73
C VAL A 234 16.49 1.19 -18.02
N ASP A 235 16.50 1.12 -16.69
CA ASP A 235 17.69 1.40 -15.88
C ASP A 235 18.59 0.16 -15.82
N ALA A 236 19.55 0.09 -16.70
CA ALA A 236 20.49 -1.03 -16.80
C ALA A 236 21.44 -1.14 -15.58
N SER A 237 21.50 -0.12 -14.70
CA SER A 237 22.28 -0.18 -13.46
C SER A 237 21.63 -1.02 -12.38
N VAL A 238 20.31 -1.25 -12.49
CA VAL A 238 19.56 -2.10 -11.57
C VAL A 238 19.74 -3.57 -11.97
N PRO A 239 20.31 -4.41 -11.10
CA PRO A 239 20.53 -5.81 -11.41
C PRO A 239 19.21 -6.59 -11.57
N ASP A 240 19.28 -7.67 -12.35
CA ASP A 240 18.17 -8.63 -12.44
C ASP A 240 17.90 -9.23 -11.06
N ARG A 241 16.65 -9.22 -10.63
CA ARG A 241 16.24 -9.99 -9.47
C ARG A 241 16.24 -11.46 -9.82
N THR A 242 17.20 -12.19 -9.29
CA THR A 242 17.21 -13.65 -9.38
C THR A 242 16.28 -14.21 -8.32
N TYR A 243 15.12 -14.68 -8.76
CA TYR A 243 14.26 -15.51 -7.91
C TYR A 243 14.89 -16.90 -7.81
N LYS A 244 15.36 -17.29 -6.65
CA LYS A 244 15.78 -18.67 -6.43
C LYS A 244 14.53 -19.56 -6.34
N TYR A 245 14.22 -20.27 -7.41
CA TYR A 245 13.23 -21.34 -7.36
C TYR A 245 13.82 -22.51 -6.55
N GLY A 246 13.25 -22.82 -5.42
CA GLY A 246 13.75 -23.92 -4.58
C GLY A 246 13.14 -23.99 -3.21
N GLY A 247 11.85 -23.78 -3.13
CA GLY A 247 11.06 -24.21 -1.97
C GLY A 247 10.61 -23.14 -1.02
N THR A 248 11.24 -22.03 -0.82
CA THR A 248 10.84 -21.12 0.23
C THR A 248 10.62 -19.67 -0.18
N GLY A 249 10.39 -19.43 -1.45
CA GLY A 249 10.16 -18.07 -1.91
C GLY A 249 11.45 -17.25 -1.95
N TYR A 250 11.39 -16.03 -1.56
CA TYR A 250 12.47 -15.05 -1.64
C TYR A 250 13.59 -15.36 -0.64
N ALA A 251 14.43 -16.36 -0.91
CA ALA A 251 15.68 -16.48 -0.16
C ALA A 251 16.67 -15.48 -0.74
N ASP A 252 16.86 -14.37 -0.08
CA ASP A 252 18.06 -13.60 -0.29
C ASP A 252 19.29 -14.33 0.32
N GLU A 253 20.47 -13.83 0.05
CA GLU A 253 21.70 -14.38 0.61
C GLU A 253 21.78 -14.26 2.15
N SER A 254 20.86 -13.51 2.78
CA SER A 254 20.77 -13.32 4.22
C SER A 254 20.00 -14.41 4.95
N GLY A 255 19.36 -15.34 4.22
CA GLY A 255 18.68 -16.50 4.82
C GLY A 255 17.32 -16.21 5.44
N HIS A 256 16.74 -15.05 5.20
CA HIS A 256 15.41 -14.67 5.75
C HIS A 256 14.25 -15.45 5.11
N GLY A 257 14.45 -16.14 4.00
CA GLY A 257 13.42 -16.90 3.29
C GLY A 257 12.80 -18.08 4.05
N ASP A 258 13.48 -18.57 5.09
CA ASP A 258 12.98 -19.69 5.89
C ASP A 258 12.12 -19.29 7.09
N SER A 259 12.11 -18.01 7.47
CA SER A 259 11.43 -17.54 8.70
C SER A 259 9.91 -17.77 8.67
N GLY A 260 9.26 -17.61 7.52
CA GLY A 260 7.83 -17.85 7.38
C GLY A 260 7.45 -19.33 7.49
N LEU A 261 8.23 -20.23 6.88
CA LEU A 261 8.02 -21.67 6.96
C LEU A 261 8.39 -22.23 8.34
N GLU A 262 9.43 -21.71 8.94
CA GLU A 262 9.81 -22.09 10.31
C GLU A 262 8.78 -21.60 11.32
N TYR A 263 8.24 -20.40 11.13
CA TYR A 263 7.13 -19.88 11.92
C TYR A 263 5.87 -20.74 11.76
N MET A 264 5.51 -21.09 10.54
CA MET A 264 4.37 -21.98 10.27
C MET A 264 4.59 -23.38 10.87
N ARG A 265 5.78 -23.94 10.73
CA ARG A 265 6.14 -25.23 11.39
C ARG A 265 6.03 -25.14 12.91
N LYS A 266 6.46 -24.06 13.53
CA LYS A 266 6.32 -23.82 14.96
C LYS A 266 4.86 -23.71 15.39
N LEU A 267 4.01 -23.04 14.59
CA LEU A 267 2.56 -22.95 14.83
C LEU A 267 1.89 -24.33 14.77
N PHE A 268 2.17 -25.12 13.74
CA PHE A 268 1.59 -26.46 13.57
C PHE A 268 2.13 -27.49 14.56
N ASN A 269 3.34 -27.32 15.06
CA ASN A 269 3.93 -28.23 16.06
C ASN A 269 3.57 -27.87 17.50
N ARG A 270 3.00 -26.69 17.78
CA ARG A 270 2.50 -26.34 19.14
C ARG A 270 1.25 -27.11 19.56
N ASN A 271 0.59 -27.80 18.65
CA ASN A 271 -0.61 -28.58 18.88
C ASN A 271 -0.35 -30.10 18.90
N LYS A 272 0.90 -30.50 18.96
CA LYS A 272 1.34 -31.89 19.26
C LYS A 272 2.08 -31.92 20.58
#